data_8632e5470e894afa5b7673b521ad6abf
#
_entry.id   8632e5470e894afa5b7673b521ad6abf
#
_cell.length_a   1.000
_cell.length_b   1.000
_cell.length_c   1.000
_cell.angle_alpha   90.00
_cell.angle_beta   90.00
_cell.angle_gamma   90.00
#
_symmetry.space_group_name_H-M   'P 1'
#
loop_
_entity.id
_entity.type
_entity.pdbx_description
1 polymer ?
#
loop_
_entity_poly.entity_id
_entity_poly.type
_entity_poly.pdbx_seq_one_letter_code
_entity_poly.pdbx_strand_id
1 'polypeptide(L)'
;MSATRTQPVNPAVLIAAFGLVIVVAVPFAFIVLQAIFPELGRGSLAAPFSRILDVLVDPRLIRMTGNTVLLGVGVVILSSLIAVPLAVLRALFRVPGALLWDVLMLVPFMIPPYIATLGWIMALQPRGYAEQLFGFNLAPFLFSIWGIIFVMTLNTFPVIYFAVSRTVEAVGSRYADVGRVFGASAWRSFWRITLPLSTPGLAASMLLVFAMAIEEYGTPAALGRRAGFDVLVTGIDLRVSDWPIDLPGAAMLSLVLVVMSFGAFLIQRWILTRRSYQITTGKPQKLEKRALGRWTVPVVLAFVVVSFLATAVPLLAILATALSRTISGGLTLSNLGLVNFAAILADGPGALKALTTSLSLGVAAALFTGLLGALSAYAVVKTSMRGRGLLDVLTILPNALPGIVVAVGLILAWNQPWLPVTPYNTALILLLAYCCILLPQPVRYATAAFHQVGDNLEAAARVFGAGPMVAFQRVLLPLILPSLLASMLLVFAVATRELVASIIVAPVGLQTISTYIWRQFEQGSVGLGMAMAFVTILITTLLPLIVLSLLGKRGSLL
;
A
#
# COMPACT_ATOMS: atom_id res chain seq x y z
N MET A 1 -0.55 -31.31 -43.22
CA MET A 1 0.24 -30.05 -43.05
C MET A 1 -0.78 -28.93 -42.87
N SER A 2 -1.19 -28.63 -41.64
CA SER A 2 -2.05 -27.47 -41.34
C SER A 2 -1.19 -26.22 -41.28
N ALA A 3 -1.36 -25.36 -42.26
CA ALA A 3 -0.74 -24.03 -42.26
C ALA A 3 -1.18 -23.32 -40.99
N THR A 4 -0.26 -23.09 -40.08
CA THR A 4 -0.44 -22.21 -38.93
C THR A 4 -0.68 -20.80 -39.45
N ARG A 5 -1.96 -20.44 -39.68
CA ARG A 5 -2.34 -19.04 -39.88
C ARG A 5 -1.87 -18.27 -38.66
N THR A 6 -0.84 -17.48 -38.83
CA THR A 6 -0.45 -16.46 -37.86
C THR A 6 -1.65 -15.54 -37.64
N GLN A 7 -2.34 -15.69 -36.52
CA GLN A 7 -3.40 -14.76 -36.16
C GLN A 7 -2.79 -13.35 -36.08
N PRO A 8 -3.43 -12.33 -36.66
CA PRO A 8 -2.93 -10.97 -36.57
C PRO A 8 -2.79 -10.57 -35.11
N VAL A 9 -1.66 -9.99 -34.77
CA VAL A 9 -1.37 -9.59 -33.39
C VAL A 9 -2.42 -8.59 -32.97
N ASN A 10 -3.11 -8.87 -31.87
CA ASN A 10 -4.18 -8.04 -31.34
C ASN A 10 -3.60 -6.68 -30.86
N PRO A 11 -4.03 -5.53 -31.40
CA PRO A 11 -3.51 -4.22 -31.01
C PRO A 11 -3.60 -3.95 -29.50
N ALA A 12 -4.66 -4.44 -28.83
CA ALA A 12 -4.81 -4.31 -27.38
C ALA A 12 -3.64 -4.95 -26.61
N VAL A 13 -3.16 -6.09 -27.11
CA VAL A 13 -2.03 -6.82 -26.52
C VAL A 13 -0.71 -6.07 -26.74
N LEU A 14 -0.52 -5.48 -27.93
CA LEU A 14 0.69 -4.68 -28.20
C LEU A 14 0.75 -3.45 -27.31
N ILE A 15 -0.36 -2.74 -27.14
CA ILE A 15 -0.45 -1.56 -26.25
C ILE A 15 -0.16 -1.99 -24.80
N ALA A 16 -0.75 -3.11 -24.33
CA ALA A 16 -0.48 -3.62 -23.00
C ALA A 16 0.97 -3.99 -22.80
N ALA A 17 1.57 -4.73 -23.75
CA ALA A 17 2.97 -5.13 -23.69
C ALA A 17 3.91 -3.93 -23.67
N PHE A 18 3.71 -2.96 -24.56
CA PHE A 18 4.51 -1.74 -24.64
C PHE A 18 4.41 -0.92 -23.35
N GLY A 19 3.18 -0.71 -22.83
CA GLY A 19 2.97 -0.01 -21.57
C GLY A 19 3.63 -0.70 -20.38
N LEU A 20 3.53 -2.04 -20.27
CA LEU A 20 4.17 -2.81 -19.21
C LEU A 20 5.70 -2.76 -19.30
N VAL A 21 6.27 -2.78 -20.52
CA VAL A 21 7.71 -2.65 -20.70
C VAL A 21 8.19 -1.29 -20.21
N ILE A 22 7.56 -0.20 -20.62
CA ILE A 22 7.97 1.15 -20.23
C ILE A 22 7.80 1.40 -18.74
N VAL A 23 6.64 1.00 -18.18
CA VAL A 23 6.26 1.35 -16.81
C VAL A 23 6.94 0.44 -15.79
N VAL A 24 7.15 -0.85 -16.11
CA VAL A 24 7.60 -1.86 -15.14
C VAL A 24 8.96 -2.45 -15.51
N ALA A 25 9.10 -2.98 -16.74
CA ALA A 25 10.28 -3.74 -17.09
C ALA A 25 11.53 -2.87 -17.20
N VAL A 26 11.43 -1.69 -17.82
CA VAL A 26 12.58 -0.79 -18.03
C VAL A 26 13.14 -0.28 -16.71
N PRO A 27 12.35 0.32 -15.78
CA PRO A 27 12.88 0.75 -14.49
C PRO A 27 13.54 -0.39 -13.69
N PHE A 28 12.92 -1.56 -13.65
CA PHE A 28 13.48 -2.70 -12.94
C PHE A 28 14.79 -3.22 -13.59
N ALA A 29 14.83 -3.31 -14.92
CA ALA A 29 16.03 -3.72 -15.63
C ALA A 29 17.21 -2.78 -15.36
N PHE A 30 16.97 -1.47 -15.31
CA PHE A 30 18.04 -0.49 -15.02
C PHE A 30 18.56 -0.59 -13.58
N ILE A 31 17.75 -0.96 -12.60
CA ILE A 31 18.23 -1.25 -11.23
C ILE A 31 19.22 -2.42 -11.28
N VAL A 32 18.84 -3.52 -11.95
CA VAL A 32 19.69 -4.70 -12.08
C VAL A 32 20.98 -4.38 -12.84
N LEU A 33 20.85 -3.67 -13.96
CA LEU A 33 22.00 -3.26 -14.76
C LEU A 33 22.94 -2.33 -13.99
N GLN A 34 22.42 -1.33 -13.26
CA GLN A 34 23.25 -0.41 -12.47
C GLN A 34 23.97 -1.11 -11.32
N ALA A 35 23.34 -2.12 -10.71
CA ALA A 35 23.98 -2.91 -9.68
C ALA A 35 25.09 -3.82 -10.23
N ILE A 36 24.90 -4.36 -11.44
CA ILE A 36 25.91 -5.18 -12.12
C ILE A 36 27.04 -4.30 -12.67
N PHE A 37 26.71 -3.17 -13.29
CA PHE A 37 27.65 -2.25 -13.96
C PHE A 37 27.65 -0.89 -13.24
N PRO A 38 28.52 -0.69 -12.24
CA PRO A 38 28.52 0.54 -11.43
C PRO A 38 28.73 1.83 -12.25
N GLU A 39 29.44 1.75 -13.37
CA GLU A 39 29.73 2.88 -14.26
C GLU A 39 28.64 3.10 -15.34
N LEU A 40 27.51 2.38 -15.27
CA LEU A 40 26.42 2.50 -16.26
C LEU A 40 25.91 3.94 -16.39
N GLY A 41 25.77 4.68 -15.29
CA GLY A 41 25.36 6.08 -15.29
C GLY A 41 26.35 7.02 -16.02
N ARG A 42 27.59 6.58 -16.27
CA ARG A 42 28.60 7.26 -17.09
C ARG A 42 28.67 6.72 -18.52
N GLY A 43 27.76 5.84 -18.90
CA GLY A 43 27.70 5.20 -20.21
C GLY A 43 28.74 4.08 -20.42
N SER A 44 29.34 3.56 -19.35
CA SER A 44 30.33 2.49 -19.39
C SER A 44 29.81 1.19 -18.80
N LEU A 45 30.06 0.08 -19.49
CA LEU A 45 29.81 -1.29 -19.01
C LEU A 45 31.08 -1.93 -18.41
N ALA A 46 32.09 -1.13 -18.07
CA ALA A 46 33.35 -1.60 -17.51
C ALA A 46 33.15 -2.15 -16.08
N ALA A 47 34.04 -3.05 -15.68
CA ALA A 47 34.14 -3.63 -14.34
C ALA A 47 32.82 -4.18 -13.77
N PRO A 48 32.14 -5.13 -14.48
CA PRO A 48 30.93 -5.75 -13.95
C PRO A 48 31.20 -6.41 -12.61
N PHE A 49 30.21 -6.32 -11.69
CA PHE A 49 30.25 -6.90 -10.34
C PHE A 49 31.32 -6.32 -9.39
N SER A 50 32.12 -5.32 -9.82
CA SER A 50 33.25 -4.81 -9.04
C SER A 50 32.86 -4.27 -7.67
N ARG A 51 31.68 -3.70 -7.49
CA ARG A 51 31.20 -3.15 -6.22
C ARG A 51 30.34 -4.11 -5.38
N ILE A 52 29.94 -5.27 -5.91
CA ILE A 52 29.02 -6.17 -5.21
C ILE A 52 29.64 -6.67 -3.90
N LEU A 53 30.88 -7.13 -3.94
CA LEU A 53 31.55 -7.64 -2.74
C LEU A 53 31.75 -6.54 -1.70
N ASP A 54 32.20 -5.36 -2.12
CA ASP A 54 32.44 -4.22 -1.23
C ASP A 54 31.16 -3.80 -0.51
N VAL A 55 30.03 -3.77 -1.23
CA VAL A 55 28.74 -3.41 -0.65
C VAL A 55 28.20 -4.52 0.26
N LEU A 56 28.33 -5.79 -0.12
CA LEU A 56 27.81 -6.92 0.68
C LEU A 56 28.55 -7.11 2.00
N VAL A 57 29.84 -6.73 2.08
CA VAL A 57 30.62 -6.81 3.33
C VAL A 57 30.59 -5.47 4.10
N ASP A 58 29.94 -4.42 3.59
CA ASP A 58 29.82 -3.14 4.30
C ASP A 58 29.03 -3.35 5.61
N PRO A 59 29.65 -3.07 6.77
CA PRO A 59 28.99 -3.22 8.08
C PRO A 59 27.70 -2.38 8.19
N ARG A 60 27.61 -1.26 7.46
CA ARG A 60 26.41 -0.39 7.43
C ARG A 60 25.27 -1.10 6.72
N LEU A 61 25.53 -1.73 5.56
CA LEU A 61 24.52 -2.50 4.83
C LEU A 61 23.99 -3.66 5.67
N ILE A 62 24.91 -4.42 6.28
CA ILE A 62 24.54 -5.57 7.14
C ILE A 62 23.65 -5.10 8.30
N ARG A 63 24.00 -3.98 8.94
CA ARG A 63 23.20 -3.37 10.00
C ARG A 63 21.84 -2.92 9.52
N MET A 64 21.76 -2.17 8.40
CA MET A 64 20.48 -1.71 7.82
C MET A 64 19.59 -2.89 7.43
N THR A 65 20.17 -3.94 6.85
CA THR A 65 19.44 -5.18 6.50
C THR A 65 18.90 -5.86 7.76
N GLY A 66 19.73 -6.03 8.77
CA GLY A 66 19.32 -6.59 10.07
C GLY A 66 18.22 -5.75 10.73
N ASN A 67 18.36 -4.42 10.72
CA ASN A 67 17.36 -3.49 11.25
C ASN A 67 16.03 -3.60 10.48
N THR A 68 16.07 -3.73 9.15
CA THR A 68 14.88 -3.88 8.31
C THR A 68 14.14 -5.17 8.62
N VAL A 69 14.87 -6.29 8.79
CA VAL A 69 14.28 -7.58 9.20
C VAL A 69 13.69 -7.48 10.61
N LEU A 70 14.44 -6.91 11.55
CA LEU A 70 13.99 -6.74 12.94
C LEU A 70 12.72 -5.89 13.01
N LEU A 71 12.67 -4.79 12.25
CA LEU A 71 11.49 -3.93 12.13
C LEU A 71 10.30 -4.72 11.57
N GLY A 72 10.48 -5.38 10.42
CA GLY A 72 9.42 -6.15 9.77
C GLY A 72 8.87 -7.26 10.66
N VAL A 73 9.74 -8.03 11.30
CA VAL A 73 9.35 -9.10 12.23
C VAL A 73 8.68 -8.54 13.48
N GLY A 74 9.21 -7.46 14.07
CA GLY A 74 8.62 -6.79 15.22
C GLY A 74 7.20 -6.28 14.95
N VAL A 75 6.99 -5.64 13.80
CA VAL A 75 5.66 -5.17 13.37
C VAL A 75 4.71 -6.34 13.17
N VAL A 76 5.13 -7.44 12.53
CA VAL A 76 4.30 -8.63 12.34
C VAL A 76 3.89 -9.25 13.67
N ILE A 77 4.82 -9.42 14.60
CA ILE A 77 4.54 -10.01 15.90
C ILE A 77 3.53 -9.15 16.66
N LEU A 78 3.79 -7.85 16.80
CA LEU A 78 2.92 -6.96 17.57
C LEU A 78 1.55 -6.77 16.89
N SER A 79 1.51 -6.66 15.54
CA SER A 79 0.26 -6.62 14.79
C SER A 79 -0.57 -7.90 14.99
N SER A 80 0.08 -9.06 15.00
CA SER A 80 -0.59 -10.34 15.22
C SER A 80 -1.12 -10.47 16.64
N LEU A 81 -0.37 -10.03 17.64
CA LEU A 81 -0.79 -10.03 19.05
C LEU A 81 -2.05 -9.17 19.28
N ILE A 82 -2.19 -8.07 18.56
CA ILE A 82 -3.38 -7.20 18.62
C ILE A 82 -4.51 -7.73 17.74
N ALA A 83 -4.21 -8.02 16.48
CA ALA A 83 -5.22 -8.30 15.48
C ALA A 83 -5.87 -9.68 15.63
N VAL A 84 -5.10 -10.73 15.93
CA VAL A 84 -5.63 -12.10 15.96
C VAL A 84 -6.70 -12.28 17.05
N PRO A 85 -6.48 -11.86 18.31
CA PRO A 85 -7.52 -11.96 19.34
C PRO A 85 -8.79 -11.20 18.97
N LEU A 86 -8.65 -9.94 18.51
CA LEU A 86 -9.79 -9.12 18.12
C LEU A 86 -10.55 -9.71 16.92
N ALA A 87 -9.83 -10.21 15.92
CA ALA A 87 -10.42 -10.86 14.74
C ALA A 87 -11.21 -12.12 15.12
N VAL A 88 -10.65 -12.97 15.98
CA VAL A 88 -11.31 -14.19 16.48
C VAL A 88 -12.56 -13.85 17.29
N LEU A 89 -12.46 -12.88 18.19
CA LEU A 89 -13.61 -12.40 18.97
C LEU A 89 -14.70 -11.87 18.05
N ARG A 90 -14.35 -11.07 17.08
CA ARG A 90 -15.28 -10.51 16.09
C ARG A 90 -15.94 -11.58 15.21
N ALA A 91 -15.19 -12.59 14.80
CA ALA A 91 -15.69 -13.68 13.97
C ALA A 91 -16.65 -14.62 14.72
N LEU A 92 -16.30 -15.02 15.95
CA LEU A 92 -17.00 -16.07 16.68
C LEU A 92 -18.10 -15.58 17.63
N PHE A 93 -18.03 -14.31 18.08
CA PHE A 93 -18.93 -13.77 19.09
C PHE A 93 -19.75 -12.58 18.58
N ARG A 94 -20.91 -12.35 19.21
CA ARG A 94 -21.76 -11.19 18.99
C ARG A 94 -21.19 -9.99 19.75
N VAL A 95 -20.27 -9.28 19.11
CA VAL A 95 -19.70 -8.04 19.69
C VAL A 95 -20.69 -6.90 19.47
N PRO A 96 -21.14 -6.22 20.54
CA PRO A 96 -22.01 -5.03 20.42
C PRO A 96 -21.35 -3.98 19.52
N GLY A 97 -22.12 -3.38 18.59
CA GLY A 97 -21.57 -2.38 17.68
C GLY A 97 -20.57 -2.92 16.64
N ALA A 98 -20.67 -4.19 16.28
CA ALA A 98 -19.71 -4.89 15.41
C ALA A 98 -19.35 -4.13 14.13
N LEU A 99 -20.32 -3.51 13.44
CA LEU A 99 -20.06 -2.71 12.23
C LEU A 99 -19.23 -1.46 12.53
N LEU A 100 -19.51 -0.80 13.66
CA LEU A 100 -18.73 0.37 14.09
C LEU A 100 -17.26 -0.01 14.32
N TRP A 101 -17.02 -1.16 14.99
CA TRP A 101 -15.65 -1.64 15.21
C TRP A 101 -14.96 -1.99 13.91
N ASP A 102 -15.63 -2.66 12.96
CA ASP A 102 -15.06 -2.95 11.66
C ASP A 102 -14.63 -1.66 10.93
N VAL A 103 -15.46 -0.61 10.98
CA VAL A 103 -15.11 0.70 10.40
C VAL A 103 -13.93 1.32 11.14
N LEU A 104 -13.97 1.39 12.48
CA LEU A 104 -12.89 1.99 13.28
C LEU A 104 -11.56 1.24 13.16
N MET A 105 -11.61 -0.10 13.00
CA MET A 105 -10.39 -0.90 12.74
C MET A 105 -9.84 -0.68 11.31
N LEU A 106 -10.66 -0.23 10.35
CA LEU A 106 -10.21 0.06 9.00
C LEU A 106 -9.55 1.44 8.88
N VAL A 107 -10.00 2.42 9.66
CA VAL A 107 -9.56 3.83 9.57
C VAL A 107 -8.04 3.99 9.65
N PRO A 108 -7.29 3.34 10.58
CA PRO A 108 -5.84 3.48 10.64
C PRO A 108 -5.14 3.13 9.33
N PHE A 109 -5.63 2.10 8.63
CA PHE A 109 -5.11 1.70 7.33
C PHE A 109 -5.42 2.72 6.22
N MET A 110 -6.50 3.50 6.39
CA MET A 110 -6.87 4.55 5.44
C MET A 110 -6.01 5.81 5.62
N ILE A 111 -5.44 6.03 6.79
CA ILE A 111 -4.53 7.14 7.05
C ILE A 111 -3.14 6.81 6.48
N PRO A 112 -2.52 7.68 5.66
CA PRO A 112 -1.14 7.46 5.21
C PRO A 112 -0.19 7.27 6.39
N PRO A 113 0.71 6.24 6.35
CA PRO A 113 1.59 5.93 7.48
C PRO A 113 2.40 7.13 7.97
N TYR A 114 2.97 7.93 7.05
CA TYR A 114 3.74 9.12 7.40
C TYR A 114 2.89 10.19 8.12
N ILE A 115 1.63 10.39 7.71
CA ILE A 115 0.72 11.34 8.38
C ILE A 115 0.38 10.84 9.79
N ALA A 116 0.07 9.55 9.95
CA ALA A 116 -0.16 8.96 11.26
C ALA A 116 1.07 9.14 12.17
N THR A 117 2.27 8.93 11.63
CA THR A 117 3.53 9.13 12.35
C THR A 117 3.72 10.57 12.79
N LEU A 118 3.44 11.55 11.93
CA LEU A 118 3.49 12.96 12.30
C LEU A 118 2.49 13.28 13.42
N GLY A 119 1.29 12.70 13.38
CA GLY A 119 0.31 12.80 14.47
C GLY A 119 0.85 12.23 15.79
N TRP A 120 1.51 11.06 15.75
CA TRP A 120 2.16 10.46 16.91
C TRP A 120 3.33 11.31 17.43
N ILE A 121 4.10 11.96 16.56
CA ILE A 121 5.14 12.90 16.97
C ILE A 121 4.52 14.07 17.74
N MET A 122 3.45 14.67 17.22
CA MET A 122 2.77 15.77 17.94
C MET A 122 2.19 15.33 19.28
N ALA A 123 1.70 14.09 19.36
CA ALA A 123 1.17 13.55 20.60
C ALA A 123 2.25 13.30 21.66
N LEU A 124 3.41 12.72 21.29
CA LEU A 124 4.36 12.13 22.25
C LEU A 124 5.75 12.80 22.30
N GLN A 125 6.07 13.76 21.40
CA GLN A 125 7.35 14.46 21.46
C GLN A 125 7.52 15.26 22.78
N PRO A 126 8.72 15.76 23.13
CA PRO A 126 8.88 16.63 24.29
C PRO A 126 7.93 17.81 24.21
N ARG A 127 7.21 18.09 25.30
CA ARG A 127 6.12 19.07 25.37
C ARG A 127 4.96 18.79 24.39
N GLY A 128 4.83 17.55 23.93
CA GLY A 128 3.70 17.08 23.11
C GLY A 128 2.41 17.02 23.91
N TYR A 129 1.31 16.66 23.24
CA TYR A 129 -0.02 16.68 23.84
C TYR A 129 -0.16 15.72 25.03
N ALA A 130 0.48 14.55 25.02
CA ALA A 130 0.45 13.63 26.16
C ALA A 130 1.13 14.24 27.40
N GLU A 131 2.25 14.91 27.24
CA GLU A 131 2.94 15.60 28.35
C GLU A 131 2.12 16.78 28.87
N GLN A 132 1.48 17.55 27.99
CA GLN A 132 0.61 18.67 28.37
C GLN A 132 -0.65 18.23 29.13
N LEU A 133 -1.25 17.08 28.75
CA LEU A 133 -2.51 16.59 29.35
C LEU A 133 -2.29 15.72 30.58
N PHE A 134 -1.24 14.92 30.60
CA PHE A 134 -1.02 13.88 31.60
C PHE A 134 0.29 14.02 32.39
N GLY A 135 1.18 14.94 31.98
CA GLY A 135 2.49 15.14 32.62
C GLY A 135 3.54 14.06 32.30
N PHE A 136 3.24 13.10 31.39
CA PHE A 136 4.15 12.01 31.06
C PHE A 136 4.98 12.34 29.81
N ASN A 137 6.29 12.27 29.93
CA ASN A 137 7.18 12.39 28.78
C ASN A 137 7.41 11.00 28.15
N LEU A 138 6.75 10.73 27.03
CA LEU A 138 6.87 9.50 26.27
C LEU A 138 7.77 9.62 25.03
N ALA A 139 8.47 10.73 24.87
CA ALA A 139 9.40 10.95 23.76
C ALA A 139 10.53 9.90 23.68
N PRO A 140 11.17 9.45 24.79
CA PRO A 140 12.18 8.41 24.72
C PRO A 140 11.66 7.08 24.16
N PHE A 141 10.40 6.76 24.44
CA PHE A 141 9.74 5.58 23.85
C PHE A 141 9.48 5.79 22.35
N LEU A 142 8.90 6.95 21.97
CA LEU A 142 8.56 7.22 20.57
C LEU A 142 9.79 7.20 19.66
N PHE A 143 10.88 7.87 20.08
CA PHE A 143 12.14 7.93 19.35
C PHE A 143 13.06 6.75 19.69
N SER A 144 12.48 5.54 19.66
CA SER A 144 13.17 4.27 19.81
C SER A 144 12.66 3.28 18.78
N ILE A 145 13.34 2.13 18.61
CA ILE A 145 12.86 1.04 17.77
C ILE A 145 11.46 0.56 18.18
N TRP A 146 11.17 0.55 19.47
CA TRP A 146 9.86 0.13 19.99
C TRP A 146 8.75 1.10 19.62
N GLY A 147 9.05 2.40 19.61
CA GLY A 147 8.12 3.43 19.14
C GLY A 147 7.86 3.31 17.64
N ILE A 148 8.89 3.06 16.83
CA ILE A 148 8.75 2.84 15.38
C ILE A 148 7.87 1.61 15.14
N ILE A 149 8.17 0.45 15.77
CA ILE A 149 7.37 -0.77 15.68
C ILE A 149 5.93 -0.52 16.12
N PHE A 150 5.71 0.21 17.21
CA PHE A 150 4.39 0.51 17.74
C PHE A 150 3.55 1.32 16.76
N VAL A 151 4.08 2.43 16.23
CA VAL A 151 3.37 3.30 15.28
C VAL A 151 3.03 2.54 13.99
N MET A 152 3.99 1.78 13.44
CA MET A 152 3.75 0.99 12.24
C MET A 152 2.75 -0.14 12.48
N THR A 153 2.78 -0.77 13.65
CA THR A 153 1.80 -1.78 14.05
C THR A 153 0.39 -1.23 14.04
N LEU A 154 0.16 -0.05 14.65
CA LEU A 154 -1.16 0.56 14.72
C LEU A 154 -1.70 0.97 13.34
N ASN A 155 -0.85 1.13 12.35
CA ASN A 155 -1.26 1.39 10.98
C ASN A 155 -1.55 0.09 10.19
N THR A 156 -0.79 -0.99 10.43
CA THR A 156 -0.83 -2.21 9.60
C THR A 156 -1.63 -3.38 10.18
N PHE A 157 -1.93 -3.42 11.51
CA PHE A 157 -2.67 -4.52 12.13
C PHE A 157 -4.05 -4.79 11.48
N PRO A 158 -4.75 -3.80 10.85
CA PRO A 158 -6.03 -4.05 10.21
C PRO A 158 -5.95 -5.11 9.11
N VAL A 159 -4.80 -5.23 8.43
CA VAL A 159 -4.58 -6.24 7.38
C VAL A 159 -4.74 -7.65 7.94
N ILE A 160 -4.09 -7.94 9.09
CA ILE A 160 -4.23 -9.24 9.77
C ILE A 160 -5.64 -9.39 10.35
N TYR A 161 -6.19 -8.34 10.96
CA TYR A 161 -7.54 -8.36 11.55
C TYR A 161 -8.60 -8.79 10.55
N PHE A 162 -8.66 -8.15 9.38
CA PHE A 162 -9.66 -8.49 8.36
C PHE A 162 -9.39 -9.84 7.70
N ALA A 163 -8.13 -10.19 7.43
CA ALA A 163 -7.78 -11.48 6.84
C ALA A 163 -8.17 -12.65 7.77
N VAL A 164 -7.81 -12.55 9.04
CA VAL A 164 -8.12 -13.59 10.05
C VAL A 164 -9.62 -13.66 10.32
N SER A 165 -10.29 -12.51 10.49
CA SER A 165 -11.73 -12.47 10.72
C SER A 165 -12.50 -13.19 9.60
N ARG A 166 -12.19 -12.86 8.33
CA ARG A 166 -12.82 -13.50 7.17
C ARG A 166 -12.46 -14.98 7.05
N THR A 167 -11.23 -15.37 7.33
CA THR A 167 -10.80 -16.77 7.27
C THR A 167 -11.50 -17.60 8.35
N VAL A 168 -11.58 -17.08 9.58
CA VAL A 168 -12.29 -17.75 10.68
C VAL A 168 -13.79 -17.84 10.39
N GLU A 169 -14.40 -16.81 9.83
CA GLU A 169 -15.81 -16.83 9.40
C GLU A 169 -16.03 -17.85 8.27
N ALA A 170 -15.11 -17.98 7.32
CA ALA A 170 -15.19 -18.93 6.21
C ALA A 170 -15.03 -20.40 6.65
N VAL A 171 -14.16 -20.68 7.61
CA VAL A 171 -14.04 -22.03 8.24
C VAL A 171 -15.37 -22.41 8.91
N GLY A 172 -16.10 -21.45 9.43
CA GLY A 172 -17.44 -21.59 9.98
C GLY A 172 -17.51 -22.35 11.30
N SER A 173 -18.72 -22.41 11.86
CA SER A 173 -19.01 -23.22 13.04
C SER A 173 -19.01 -24.71 12.74
N ARG A 174 -19.24 -25.10 11.48
CA ARG A 174 -19.46 -26.48 11.06
C ARG A 174 -18.36 -27.43 11.53
N TYR A 175 -17.10 -27.10 11.28
CA TYR A 175 -15.97 -27.94 11.72
C TYR A 175 -15.77 -27.91 13.24
N ALA A 176 -15.98 -26.76 13.86
CA ALA A 176 -15.93 -26.61 15.30
C ALA A 176 -17.08 -27.37 15.98
N ASP A 177 -18.28 -27.35 15.41
CA ASP A 177 -19.46 -28.03 15.93
C ASP A 177 -19.34 -29.55 15.74
N VAL A 178 -18.81 -30.05 14.62
CA VAL A 178 -18.46 -31.46 14.46
C VAL A 178 -17.49 -31.91 15.56
N GLY A 179 -16.42 -31.15 15.81
CA GLY A 179 -15.50 -31.44 16.91
C GLY A 179 -16.20 -31.54 18.28
N ARG A 180 -17.22 -30.72 18.50
CA ARG A 180 -18.03 -30.71 19.75
C ARG A 180 -18.95 -31.91 19.87
N VAL A 181 -19.55 -32.35 18.75
CA VAL A 181 -20.32 -33.60 18.72
C VAL A 181 -19.47 -34.79 19.16
N PHE A 182 -18.17 -34.77 18.85
CA PHE A 182 -17.18 -35.76 19.33
C PHE A 182 -16.56 -35.41 20.70
N GLY A 183 -17.20 -34.53 21.50
CA GLY A 183 -16.80 -34.23 22.87
C GLY A 183 -15.66 -33.22 23.05
N ALA A 184 -15.23 -32.53 21.99
CA ALA A 184 -14.23 -31.49 22.12
C ALA A 184 -14.81 -30.23 22.78
N SER A 185 -14.11 -29.67 23.79
CA SER A 185 -14.44 -28.35 24.35
C SER A 185 -14.26 -27.26 23.28
N ALA A 186 -14.92 -26.11 23.45
CA ALA A 186 -14.80 -24.96 22.55
C ALA A 186 -13.34 -24.51 22.34
N TRP A 187 -12.53 -24.52 23.42
CA TRP A 187 -11.10 -24.21 23.40
C TRP A 187 -10.31 -25.25 22.60
N ARG A 188 -10.55 -26.55 22.83
CA ARG A 188 -9.88 -27.62 22.09
C ARG A 188 -10.26 -27.59 20.60
N SER A 189 -11.52 -27.34 20.28
CA SER A 189 -11.99 -27.19 18.91
C SER A 189 -11.34 -25.98 18.21
N PHE A 190 -11.21 -24.84 18.90
CA PHE A 190 -10.51 -23.68 18.36
C PHE A 190 -9.03 -24.01 18.02
N TRP A 191 -8.27 -24.54 18.97
CA TRP A 191 -6.84 -24.79 18.77
C TRP A 191 -6.54 -25.94 17.81
N ARG A 192 -7.37 -26.99 17.78
CA ARG A 192 -7.13 -28.19 16.95
C ARG A 192 -7.81 -28.16 15.59
N ILE A 193 -8.82 -27.32 15.39
CA ILE A 193 -9.62 -27.29 14.14
C ILE A 193 -9.59 -25.89 13.53
N THR A 194 -10.11 -24.87 14.23
CA THR A 194 -10.31 -23.53 13.63
C THR A 194 -8.97 -22.86 13.32
N LEU A 195 -8.05 -22.83 14.27
CA LEU A 195 -6.75 -22.15 14.09
C LEU A 195 -5.90 -22.82 13.00
N PRO A 196 -5.71 -24.17 12.96
CA PRO A 196 -4.97 -24.81 11.88
C PRO A 196 -5.57 -24.60 10.50
N LEU A 197 -6.90 -24.60 10.39
CA LEU A 197 -7.58 -24.32 9.14
C LEU A 197 -7.44 -22.83 8.71
N SER A 198 -7.29 -21.94 9.67
CA SER A 198 -7.08 -20.50 9.43
C SER A 198 -5.61 -20.13 9.21
N THR A 199 -4.66 -21.03 9.50
CA THR A 199 -3.21 -20.77 9.41
C THR A 199 -2.76 -20.25 8.04
N PRO A 200 -3.23 -20.76 6.89
CA PRO A 200 -2.80 -20.23 5.59
C PRO A 200 -3.16 -18.77 5.38
N GLY A 201 -4.39 -18.36 5.76
CA GLY A 201 -4.82 -16.96 5.69
C GLY A 201 -4.05 -16.06 6.67
N LEU A 202 -3.81 -16.57 7.89
CA LEU A 202 -2.98 -15.88 8.88
C LEU A 202 -1.55 -15.69 8.37
N ALA A 203 -0.88 -16.76 7.94
CA ALA A 203 0.50 -16.69 7.45
C ALA A 203 0.63 -15.77 6.22
N ALA A 204 -0.32 -15.83 5.29
CA ALA A 204 -0.33 -14.93 4.13
C ALA A 204 -0.49 -13.45 4.53
N SER A 205 -1.35 -13.15 5.52
CA SER A 205 -1.52 -11.78 6.00
C SER A 205 -0.31 -11.29 6.81
N MET A 206 0.34 -12.16 7.58
CA MET A 206 1.59 -11.84 8.28
C MET A 206 2.73 -11.50 7.30
N LEU A 207 2.88 -12.28 6.22
CA LEU A 207 3.87 -12.01 5.18
C LEU A 207 3.56 -10.72 4.40
N LEU A 208 2.27 -10.41 4.19
CA LEU A 208 1.88 -9.14 3.61
C LEU A 208 2.24 -7.96 4.51
N VAL A 209 1.97 -8.05 5.82
CA VAL A 209 2.36 -7.02 6.80
C VAL A 209 3.89 -6.89 6.88
N PHE A 210 4.63 -8.02 6.81
CA PHE A 210 6.10 -7.98 6.74
C PHE A 210 6.57 -7.20 5.51
N ALA A 211 6.05 -7.50 4.32
CA ALA A 211 6.40 -6.79 3.09
C ALA A 211 6.08 -5.29 3.22
N MET A 212 4.87 -4.94 3.68
CA MET A 212 4.48 -3.55 3.91
C MET A 212 5.42 -2.83 4.90
N ALA A 213 5.85 -3.52 5.97
CA ALA A 213 6.69 -2.94 7.00
C ALA A 213 8.12 -2.67 6.50
N ILE A 214 8.71 -3.56 5.69
CA ILE A 214 10.07 -3.36 5.15
C ILE A 214 10.12 -2.34 4.02
N GLU A 215 8.99 -2.07 3.37
CA GLU A 215 8.85 -1.11 2.26
C GLU A 215 8.47 0.29 2.73
N GLU A 216 7.98 0.41 3.96
CA GLU A 216 7.50 1.67 4.50
C GLU A 216 8.66 2.62 4.76
N TYR A 217 8.55 3.84 4.22
CA TYR A 217 9.59 4.87 4.31
C TYR A 217 9.29 5.91 5.38
N GLY A 218 8.05 6.42 5.44
CA GLY A 218 7.71 7.63 6.17
C GLY A 218 7.94 7.55 7.66
N THR A 219 7.59 6.42 8.30
CA THR A 219 7.78 6.22 9.75
C THR A 219 9.27 6.09 10.13
N PRO A 220 10.07 5.23 9.46
CA PRO A 220 11.50 5.17 9.69
C PRO A 220 12.22 6.50 9.38
N ALA A 221 11.83 7.21 8.34
CA ALA A 221 12.43 8.50 8.00
C ALA A 221 12.15 9.56 9.08
N ALA A 222 10.92 9.62 9.61
CA ALA A 222 10.53 10.61 10.61
C ALA A 222 11.10 10.31 12.01
N LEU A 223 11.18 9.03 12.41
CA LEU A 223 11.56 8.63 13.77
C LEU A 223 12.98 8.07 13.86
N GLY A 224 13.44 7.38 12.81
CA GLY A 224 14.66 6.56 12.82
C GLY A 224 15.94 7.38 13.04
N ARG A 225 16.05 8.56 12.40
CA ARG A 225 17.23 9.42 12.57
C ARG A 225 17.47 9.80 14.03
N ARG A 226 16.41 10.12 14.79
CA ARG A 226 16.50 10.43 16.23
C ARG A 226 16.70 9.17 17.08
N ALA A 227 16.20 8.04 16.62
CA ALA A 227 16.37 6.76 17.29
C ALA A 227 17.74 6.11 17.04
N GLY A 228 18.56 6.64 16.12
CA GLY A 228 19.80 6.01 15.68
C GLY A 228 19.56 4.67 14.96
N PHE A 229 18.40 4.54 14.28
CA PHE A 229 17.93 3.30 13.70
C PHE A 229 17.65 3.48 12.21
N ASP A 230 18.65 3.13 11.39
CA ASP A 230 18.55 3.19 9.94
C ASP A 230 18.15 1.85 9.36
N VAL A 231 17.29 1.90 8.33
CA VAL A 231 16.79 0.76 7.57
C VAL A 231 17.14 0.90 6.09
N LEU A 232 16.92 -0.15 5.29
CA LEU A 232 17.29 -0.13 3.87
C LEU A 232 16.61 1.02 3.10
N VAL A 233 15.33 1.26 3.33
CA VAL A 233 14.60 2.33 2.64
C VAL A 233 15.18 3.72 2.94
N THR A 234 15.53 4.02 4.18
CA THR A 234 16.19 5.29 4.54
C THR A 234 17.63 5.36 4.02
N GLY A 235 18.33 4.21 3.96
CA GLY A 235 19.66 4.13 3.37
C GLY A 235 19.68 4.34 1.86
N ILE A 236 18.63 3.94 1.14
CA ILE A 236 18.46 4.22 -0.29
C ILE A 236 18.23 5.73 -0.50
N ASP A 237 17.31 6.32 0.28
CA ASP A 237 17.01 7.75 0.21
C ASP A 237 18.26 8.61 0.41
N LEU A 238 19.04 8.35 1.46
CA LEU A 238 20.30 9.09 1.73
C LEU A 238 21.29 9.02 0.56
N ARG A 239 21.36 7.90 -0.16
CA ARG A 239 22.27 7.76 -1.31
C ARG A 239 21.82 8.50 -2.57
N VAL A 240 20.52 8.77 -2.68
CA VAL A 240 19.94 9.49 -3.82
C VAL A 240 19.84 10.99 -3.54
N SER A 241 19.59 11.37 -2.28
CA SER A 241 19.27 12.74 -1.88
C SER A 241 20.47 13.51 -1.32
N ASP A 242 21.40 12.84 -0.63
CA ASP A 242 22.54 13.48 0.02
C ASP A 242 23.77 13.50 -0.89
N TRP A 243 24.55 14.58 -0.83
CA TRP A 243 25.81 14.69 -1.55
C TRP A 243 26.98 14.02 -0.79
N PRO A 244 27.84 13.21 -1.44
CA PRO A 244 27.83 12.87 -2.88
C PRO A 244 26.78 11.79 -3.24
N ILE A 245 26.05 12.01 -4.34
CA ILE A 245 25.04 11.07 -4.84
C ILE A 245 25.71 9.73 -5.23
N ASP A 246 25.22 8.63 -4.66
CA ASP A 246 25.72 7.27 -4.92
C ASP A 246 24.62 6.38 -5.52
N LEU A 247 24.33 6.57 -6.81
CA LEU A 247 23.33 5.77 -7.53
C LEU A 247 23.68 4.27 -7.59
N PRO A 248 24.94 3.85 -7.79
CA PRO A 248 25.30 2.44 -7.69
C PRO A 248 25.01 1.82 -6.32
N GLY A 249 25.36 2.52 -5.25
CA GLY A 249 25.04 2.09 -3.88
C GLY A 249 23.53 2.02 -3.63
N ALA A 250 22.77 3.01 -4.12
CA ALA A 250 21.31 3.00 -4.03
C ALA A 250 20.70 1.80 -4.78
N ALA A 251 21.19 1.48 -5.98
CA ALA A 251 20.76 0.31 -6.76
C ALA A 251 21.06 -1.02 -6.04
N MET A 252 22.23 -1.14 -5.40
CA MET A 252 22.58 -2.33 -4.63
C MET A 252 21.67 -2.53 -3.42
N LEU A 253 21.42 -1.48 -2.61
CA LEU A 253 20.48 -1.55 -1.49
C LEU A 253 19.08 -1.88 -1.97
N SER A 254 18.68 -1.31 -3.11
CA SER A 254 17.40 -1.61 -3.77
C SER A 254 17.26 -3.09 -4.12
N LEU A 255 18.33 -3.72 -4.67
CA LEU A 255 18.31 -5.15 -4.96
C LEU A 255 18.16 -6.01 -3.68
N VAL A 256 18.86 -5.67 -2.60
CA VAL A 256 18.69 -6.39 -1.31
C VAL A 256 17.25 -6.30 -0.84
N LEU A 257 16.66 -5.10 -0.89
CA LEU A 257 15.27 -4.88 -0.49
C LEU A 257 14.28 -5.63 -1.41
N VAL A 258 14.53 -5.65 -2.73
CA VAL A 258 13.74 -6.45 -3.70
C VAL A 258 13.82 -7.94 -3.38
N VAL A 259 15.00 -8.47 -3.11
CA VAL A 259 15.16 -9.90 -2.76
C VAL A 259 14.34 -10.24 -1.51
N MET A 260 14.34 -9.38 -0.50
CA MET A 260 13.54 -9.58 0.72
C MET A 260 12.04 -9.51 0.44
N SER A 261 11.58 -8.48 -0.27
CA SER A 261 10.16 -8.27 -0.58
C SER A 261 9.64 -9.35 -1.54
N PHE A 262 10.39 -9.66 -2.60
CA PHE A 262 10.04 -10.73 -3.54
C PHE A 262 10.07 -12.11 -2.88
N GLY A 263 11.03 -12.36 -1.99
CA GLY A 263 11.08 -13.58 -1.18
C GLY A 263 9.83 -13.74 -0.32
N ALA A 264 9.43 -12.70 0.40
CA ALA A 264 8.19 -12.70 1.20
C ALA A 264 6.95 -12.93 0.31
N PHE A 265 6.88 -12.28 -0.86
CA PHE A 265 5.80 -12.45 -1.83
C PHE A 265 5.74 -13.89 -2.38
N LEU A 266 6.87 -14.49 -2.74
CA LEU A 266 6.92 -15.87 -3.24
C LEU A 266 6.48 -16.87 -2.16
N ILE A 267 6.94 -16.69 -0.92
CA ILE A 267 6.52 -17.53 0.21
C ILE A 267 5.02 -17.38 0.45
N GLN A 268 4.49 -16.16 0.42
CA GLN A 268 3.06 -15.90 0.53
C GLN A 268 2.26 -16.63 -0.56
N ARG A 269 2.68 -16.49 -1.81
CA ARG A 269 2.04 -17.15 -2.96
C ARG A 269 2.08 -18.66 -2.82
N TRP A 270 3.23 -19.22 -2.42
CA TRP A 270 3.40 -20.66 -2.20
C TRP A 270 2.47 -21.21 -1.09
N ILE A 271 2.33 -20.48 0.05
CA ILE A 271 1.41 -20.86 1.13
C ILE A 271 -0.03 -20.88 0.62
N LEU A 272 -0.43 -19.84 -0.12
CA LEU A 272 -1.80 -19.72 -0.65
C LEU A 272 -2.13 -20.78 -1.72
N THR A 273 -1.15 -21.18 -2.54
CA THR A 273 -1.38 -22.14 -3.63
C THR A 273 -1.30 -23.60 -3.19
N ARG A 274 -0.45 -23.95 -2.22
CA ARG A 274 -0.29 -25.34 -1.76
C ARG A 274 -1.44 -25.86 -0.92
N ARG A 275 -2.20 -25.01 -0.27
CA ARG A 275 -3.32 -25.37 0.60
C ARG A 275 -4.60 -24.70 0.09
N SER A 276 -5.04 -25.08 -1.12
CA SER A 276 -6.41 -24.79 -1.53
C SER A 276 -7.34 -25.61 -0.64
N TYR A 277 -7.69 -25.10 0.52
CA TYR A 277 -8.90 -25.53 1.20
C TYR A 277 -10.09 -25.04 0.38
N GLN A 278 -10.29 -25.63 -0.78
CA GLN A 278 -11.60 -25.57 -1.44
C GLN A 278 -12.55 -26.19 -0.42
N ILE A 279 -13.29 -25.35 0.25
CA ILE A 279 -14.47 -25.77 1.00
C ILE A 279 -15.42 -26.29 -0.08
N THR A 280 -15.24 -27.58 -0.42
CA THR A 280 -16.06 -28.28 -1.38
C THR A 280 -17.48 -28.30 -0.83
N THR A 281 -18.35 -27.62 -1.57
CA THR A 281 -19.80 -27.77 -1.59
C THR A 281 -20.58 -27.42 -0.31
N GLY A 282 -21.25 -26.31 -0.38
CA GLY A 282 -22.34 -25.91 0.50
C GLY A 282 -22.47 -24.39 0.51
N LYS A 283 -23.69 -23.87 0.36
CA LYS A 283 -23.96 -22.45 0.65
C LYS A 283 -23.31 -22.09 1.97
N PRO A 284 -22.57 -20.96 2.09
CA PRO A 284 -22.01 -20.54 3.35
C PRO A 284 -23.14 -20.41 4.37
N GLN A 285 -23.21 -21.36 5.30
CA GLN A 285 -24.16 -21.23 6.39
C GLN A 285 -23.65 -20.08 7.28
N LYS A 286 -24.51 -19.09 7.53
CA LYS A 286 -24.18 -17.98 8.44
C LYS A 286 -23.75 -18.57 9.78
N LEU A 287 -22.54 -18.20 10.19
CA LEU A 287 -21.98 -18.61 11.47
C LEU A 287 -22.89 -18.08 12.60
N GLU A 288 -23.46 -18.95 13.41
CA GLU A 288 -24.18 -18.53 14.61
C GLU A 288 -23.17 -18.02 15.64
N LYS A 289 -23.07 -16.69 15.73
CA LYS A 289 -22.16 -16.04 16.69
C LYS A 289 -22.70 -16.21 18.10
N ARG A 290 -21.80 -16.52 19.04
CA ARG A 290 -22.13 -16.76 20.45
C ARG A 290 -22.23 -15.45 21.22
N ALA A 291 -23.03 -15.43 22.27
CA ALA A 291 -23.06 -14.31 23.21
C ALA A 291 -21.75 -14.27 24.04
N LEU A 292 -21.25 -13.07 24.29
CA LEU A 292 -20.05 -12.86 25.12
C LEU A 292 -20.33 -13.03 26.62
N GLY A 293 -21.58 -12.84 27.07
CA GLY A 293 -21.93 -12.91 28.49
C GLY A 293 -21.12 -11.92 29.33
N ARG A 294 -20.50 -12.38 30.41
CA ARG A 294 -19.65 -11.55 31.29
C ARG A 294 -18.44 -10.92 30.65
N TRP A 295 -18.00 -11.44 29.49
CA TRP A 295 -16.85 -10.94 28.73
C TRP A 295 -17.18 -9.77 27.80
N THR A 296 -18.45 -9.34 27.74
CA THR A 296 -18.86 -8.23 26.87
C THR A 296 -18.08 -6.96 27.16
N VAL A 297 -18.00 -6.55 28.43
CA VAL A 297 -17.31 -5.30 28.82
C VAL A 297 -15.81 -5.36 28.55
N PRO A 298 -15.04 -6.38 28.96
CA PRO A 298 -13.61 -6.48 28.63
C PRO A 298 -13.34 -6.50 27.12
N VAL A 299 -14.17 -7.19 26.35
CA VAL A 299 -13.99 -7.27 24.89
C VAL A 299 -14.27 -5.91 24.24
N VAL A 300 -15.37 -5.26 24.57
CA VAL A 300 -15.68 -3.91 24.06
C VAL A 300 -14.58 -2.92 24.44
N LEU A 301 -14.08 -2.98 25.69
CA LEU A 301 -12.99 -2.12 26.14
C LEU A 301 -11.70 -2.35 25.30
N ALA A 302 -11.38 -3.59 24.95
CA ALA A 302 -10.24 -3.88 24.09
C ALA A 302 -10.40 -3.23 22.70
N PHE A 303 -11.61 -3.30 22.09
CA PHE A 303 -11.90 -2.60 20.83
C PHE A 303 -11.79 -1.08 20.98
N VAL A 304 -12.31 -0.52 22.07
CA VAL A 304 -12.21 0.92 22.37
C VAL A 304 -10.74 1.35 22.48
N VAL A 305 -9.94 0.65 23.27
CA VAL A 305 -8.52 0.99 23.50
C VAL A 305 -7.74 0.94 22.19
N VAL A 306 -7.88 -0.13 21.41
CA VAL A 306 -7.17 -0.26 20.15
C VAL A 306 -7.63 0.79 19.14
N SER A 307 -8.93 1.05 19.00
CA SER A 307 -9.45 2.10 18.12
C SER A 307 -9.01 3.49 18.58
N PHE A 308 -8.99 3.74 19.87
CA PHE A 308 -8.54 5.01 20.43
C PHE A 308 -7.06 5.25 20.09
N LEU A 309 -6.19 4.29 20.37
CA LEU A 309 -4.77 4.41 20.07
C LEU A 309 -4.53 4.51 18.56
N ALA A 310 -5.10 3.61 17.76
CA ALA A 310 -4.79 3.54 16.34
C ALA A 310 -5.40 4.67 15.51
N THR A 311 -6.55 5.21 15.93
CA THR A 311 -7.33 6.19 15.15
C THR A 311 -7.43 7.54 15.85
N ALA A 312 -7.94 7.55 17.10
CA ALA A 312 -8.27 8.80 17.74
C ALA A 312 -7.02 9.62 18.11
N VAL A 313 -6.00 8.99 18.68
CA VAL A 313 -4.77 9.71 19.10
C VAL A 313 -4.11 10.44 17.93
N PRO A 314 -3.73 9.79 16.82
CA PRO A 314 -3.10 10.51 15.72
C PRO A 314 -4.01 11.53 15.05
N LEU A 315 -5.31 11.23 14.86
CA LEU A 315 -6.24 12.17 14.24
C LEU A 315 -6.50 13.41 15.11
N LEU A 316 -6.69 13.22 16.42
CA LEU A 316 -6.87 14.34 17.34
C LEU A 316 -5.61 15.19 17.45
N ALA A 317 -4.43 14.57 17.46
CA ALA A 317 -3.16 15.31 17.46
C ALA A 317 -2.98 16.11 16.17
N ILE A 318 -3.29 15.53 15.01
CA ILE A 318 -3.26 16.24 13.72
C ILE A 318 -4.23 17.41 13.74
N LEU A 319 -5.48 17.18 14.15
CA LEU A 319 -6.52 18.21 14.19
C LEU A 319 -6.17 19.33 15.20
N ALA A 320 -5.73 18.97 16.41
CA ALA A 320 -5.31 19.94 17.40
C ALA A 320 -4.17 20.81 16.90
N THR A 321 -3.17 20.20 16.23
CA THR A 321 -2.05 20.94 15.65
C THR A 321 -2.49 21.82 14.48
N ALA A 322 -3.39 21.32 13.63
CA ALA A 322 -3.96 22.06 12.51
C ALA A 322 -4.73 23.30 12.97
N LEU A 323 -5.40 23.21 14.11
CA LEU A 323 -6.14 24.31 14.73
C LEU A 323 -5.24 25.24 15.58
N SER A 324 -4.05 24.84 15.95
CA SER A 324 -3.16 25.64 16.80
C SER A 324 -2.48 26.74 15.97
N ARG A 325 -2.53 27.99 16.47
CA ARG A 325 -1.83 29.13 15.86
C ARG A 325 -0.32 28.97 15.95
N THR A 326 0.16 28.47 17.09
CA THR A 326 1.58 28.19 17.32
C THR A 326 1.72 26.90 18.13
N ILE A 327 2.79 26.12 17.89
CA ILE A 327 3.06 24.89 18.64
C ILE A 327 3.38 25.21 20.11
N SER A 328 4.13 26.28 20.35
CA SER A 328 4.53 26.71 21.71
C SER A 328 3.35 27.17 22.58
N GLY A 329 2.25 27.61 21.97
CA GLY A 329 1.04 28.03 22.71
C GLY A 329 0.27 26.87 23.35
N GLY A 330 0.59 25.62 23.01
CA GLY A 330 -0.01 24.42 23.57
C GLY A 330 -1.53 24.31 23.34
N LEU A 331 -2.18 23.45 24.10
CA LEU A 331 -3.64 23.22 24.07
C LEU A 331 -4.38 24.27 24.91
N THR A 332 -4.33 25.53 24.48
CA THR A 332 -5.11 26.61 25.11
C THR A 332 -6.18 27.13 24.14
N LEU A 333 -7.35 27.52 24.65
CA LEU A 333 -8.44 28.03 23.82
C LEU A 333 -8.02 29.28 23.02
N SER A 334 -7.17 30.14 23.58
CA SER A 334 -6.63 31.33 22.92
C SER A 334 -5.70 31.00 21.75
N ASN A 335 -5.08 29.83 21.77
CA ASN A 335 -4.19 29.32 20.69
C ASN A 335 -4.96 28.60 19.57
N LEU A 336 -6.22 28.27 19.75
CA LEU A 336 -7.03 27.59 18.73
C LEU A 336 -7.60 28.61 17.73
N GLY A 337 -7.62 28.21 16.45
CA GLY A 337 -8.17 29.02 15.36
C GLY A 337 -8.08 28.31 14.01
N LEU A 338 -8.61 28.94 12.99
CA LEU A 338 -8.61 28.40 11.61
C LEU A 338 -7.52 29.00 10.73
N VAL A 339 -6.50 29.63 11.34
CA VAL A 339 -5.44 30.36 10.62
C VAL A 339 -4.72 29.49 9.60
N ASN A 340 -4.37 28.24 9.98
CA ASN A 340 -3.68 27.32 9.08
C ASN A 340 -4.57 26.86 7.91
N PHE A 341 -5.87 26.64 8.15
CA PHE A 341 -6.83 26.34 7.09
C PHE A 341 -7.06 27.52 6.16
N ALA A 342 -7.18 28.74 6.71
CA ALA A 342 -7.29 29.95 5.92
C ALA A 342 -6.05 30.18 5.05
N ALA A 343 -4.84 29.91 5.58
CA ALA A 343 -3.59 30.03 4.83
C ALA A 343 -3.51 29.02 3.66
N ILE A 344 -4.04 27.80 3.81
CA ILE A 344 -4.14 26.84 2.69
C ILE A 344 -5.06 27.38 1.60
N LEU A 345 -6.22 27.92 1.96
CA LEU A 345 -7.19 28.47 1.00
C LEU A 345 -6.70 29.74 0.30
N ALA A 346 -5.88 30.53 0.97
CA ALA A 346 -5.24 31.73 0.41
C ALA A 346 -3.97 31.43 -0.41
N ASP A 347 -3.77 30.15 -0.79
CA ASP A 347 -2.56 29.64 -1.47
C ASP A 347 -1.26 29.97 -0.73
N GLY A 348 -1.32 30.00 0.59
CA GLY A 348 -0.12 30.09 1.42
C GLY A 348 0.88 29.00 1.03
N PRO A 349 2.13 29.30 0.97
CA PRO A 349 3.30 28.77 0.27
C PRO A 349 3.04 27.62 -0.72
N GLY A 350 2.15 27.84 -1.71
CA GLY A 350 1.85 26.90 -2.80
C GLY A 350 0.96 25.71 -2.41
N ALA A 351 0.15 25.86 -1.36
CA ALA A 351 -0.72 24.79 -0.86
C ALA A 351 -1.77 24.34 -1.89
N LEU A 352 -2.46 25.29 -2.54
CA LEU A 352 -3.44 24.98 -3.60
C LEU A 352 -2.78 24.33 -4.82
N LYS A 353 -1.57 24.78 -5.17
CA LYS A 353 -0.79 24.17 -6.26
C LYS A 353 -0.42 22.72 -5.92
N ALA A 354 0.01 22.43 -4.71
CA ALA A 354 0.30 21.08 -4.26
C ALA A 354 -0.97 20.19 -4.30
N LEU A 355 -2.11 20.75 -3.87
CA LEU A 355 -3.41 20.07 -3.90
C LEU A 355 -3.82 19.74 -5.34
N THR A 356 -3.84 20.72 -6.23
CA THR A 356 -4.22 20.52 -7.64
C THR A 356 -3.25 19.58 -8.37
N THR A 357 -1.95 19.66 -8.10
CA THR A 357 -0.96 18.74 -8.64
C THR A 357 -1.24 17.30 -8.24
N SER A 358 -1.46 17.02 -6.94
CA SER A 358 -1.76 15.67 -6.49
C SER A 358 -3.09 15.13 -7.00
N LEU A 359 -4.13 15.96 -7.05
CA LEU A 359 -5.43 15.54 -7.58
C LEU A 359 -5.34 15.22 -9.08
N SER A 360 -4.67 16.08 -9.87
CA SER A 360 -4.48 15.84 -11.30
C SER A 360 -3.64 14.60 -11.59
N LEU A 361 -2.52 14.40 -10.87
CA LEU A 361 -1.71 13.19 -10.96
C LEU A 361 -2.49 11.95 -10.52
N GLY A 362 -3.28 12.06 -9.46
CA GLY A 362 -4.14 10.96 -8.98
C GLY A 362 -5.17 10.53 -10.02
N VAL A 363 -5.85 11.49 -10.66
CA VAL A 363 -6.80 11.22 -11.76
C VAL A 363 -6.07 10.62 -12.96
N ALA A 364 -4.95 11.19 -13.36
CA ALA A 364 -4.16 10.68 -14.49
C ALA A 364 -3.68 9.25 -14.21
N ALA A 365 -3.12 8.98 -13.03
CA ALA A 365 -2.70 7.64 -12.64
C ALA A 365 -3.86 6.64 -12.64
N ALA A 366 -5.03 7.02 -12.11
CA ALA A 366 -6.22 6.17 -12.12
C ALA A 366 -6.68 5.82 -13.55
N LEU A 367 -6.69 6.80 -14.46
CA LEU A 367 -7.08 6.59 -15.86
C LEU A 367 -6.06 5.71 -16.60
N PHE A 368 -4.76 6.03 -16.49
CA PHE A 368 -3.70 5.26 -17.16
C PHE A 368 -3.61 3.84 -16.65
N THR A 369 -3.60 3.64 -15.33
CA THR A 369 -3.53 2.29 -14.74
C THR A 369 -4.83 1.52 -14.98
N GLY A 370 -5.98 2.18 -14.98
CA GLY A 370 -7.26 1.57 -15.32
C GLY A 370 -7.25 1.02 -16.74
N LEU A 371 -6.86 1.84 -17.71
CA LEU A 371 -6.77 1.42 -19.11
C LEU A 371 -5.71 0.34 -19.31
N LEU A 372 -4.48 0.57 -18.85
CA LEU A 372 -3.38 -0.38 -18.99
C LEU A 372 -3.69 -1.69 -18.25
N GLY A 373 -4.30 -1.61 -17.07
CA GLY A 373 -4.72 -2.75 -16.28
C GLY A 373 -5.81 -3.60 -16.96
N ALA A 374 -6.82 -2.94 -17.55
CA ALA A 374 -7.86 -3.64 -18.30
C ALA A 374 -7.29 -4.33 -19.56
N LEU A 375 -6.42 -3.65 -20.31
CA LEU A 375 -5.77 -4.21 -21.50
C LEU A 375 -4.83 -5.37 -21.13
N SER A 376 -4.07 -5.24 -20.06
CA SER A 376 -3.16 -6.28 -19.57
C SER A 376 -3.92 -7.52 -19.08
N ALA A 377 -5.00 -7.31 -18.31
CA ALA A 377 -5.87 -8.39 -17.85
C ALA A 377 -6.56 -9.10 -19.03
N TYR A 378 -7.02 -8.34 -20.03
CA TYR A 378 -7.56 -8.91 -21.27
C TYR A 378 -6.52 -9.76 -22.00
N ALA A 379 -5.29 -9.25 -22.17
CA ALA A 379 -4.21 -9.98 -22.83
C ALA A 379 -3.88 -11.31 -22.13
N VAL A 380 -3.87 -11.32 -20.79
CA VAL A 380 -3.53 -12.52 -19.99
C VAL A 380 -4.69 -13.51 -19.93
N VAL A 381 -5.94 -13.05 -19.71
CA VAL A 381 -7.10 -13.90 -19.41
C VAL A 381 -7.81 -14.37 -20.67
N LYS A 382 -8.00 -13.46 -21.64
CA LYS A 382 -8.88 -13.68 -22.81
C LYS A 382 -8.12 -14.02 -24.10
N THR A 383 -6.78 -14.04 -24.10
CA THR A 383 -5.99 -14.37 -25.29
C THR A 383 -5.11 -15.60 -25.07
N SER A 384 -4.83 -16.31 -26.16
CA SER A 384 -3.93 -17.48 -26.17
C SER A 384 -2.56 -17.19 -26.77
N MET A 385 -2.10 -15.91 -26.76
CA MET A 385 -0.85 -15.50 -27.38
C MET A 385 0.37 -16.15 -26.74
N ARG A 386 1.43 -16.37 -27.54
CA ARG A 386 2.75 -16.74 -27.03
C ARG A 386 3.31 -15.55 -26.24
N GLY A 387 3.79 -15.79 -25.00
CA GLY A 387 4.35 -14.73 -24.13
C GLY A 387 3.36 -14.15 -23.11
N ARG A 388 2.08 -14.59 -23.07
CA ARG A 388 1.12 -14.14 -22.05
C ARG A 388 1.61 -14.32 -20.60
N GLY A 389 2.42 -15.39 -20.36
CA GLY A 389 3.01 -15.63 -19.06
C GLY A 389 4.02 -14.55 -18.63
N LEU A 390 4.77 -13.99 -19.59
CA LEU A 390 5.67 -12.86 -19.31
C LEU A 390 4.87 -11.59 -18.98
N LEU A 391 3.78 -11.33 -19.72
CA LEU A 391 2.90 -10.21 -19.40
C LEU A 391 2.28 -10.38 -18.01
N ASP A 392 1.84 -11.58 -17.66
CA ASP A 392 1.30 -11.88 -16.31
C ASP A 392 2.35 -11.58 -15.23
N VAL A 393 3.59 -12.03 -15.41
CA VAL A 393 4.71 -11.72 -14.50
C VAL A 393 4.91 -10.21 -14.38
N LEU A 394 4.93 -9.46 -15.49
CA LEU A 394 5.11 -8.01 -15.47
C LEU A 394 3.96 -7.28 -14.76
N THR A 395 2.73 -7.79 -14.82
CA THR A 395 1.59 -7.20 -14.08
C THR A 395 1.66 -7.45 -12.57
N ILE A 396 2.33 -8.52 -12.16
CA ILE A 396 2.45 -8.92 -10.75
C ILE A 396 3.72 -8.34 -10.11
N LEU A 397 4.77 -8.16 -10.89
CA LEU A 397 6.09 -7.71 -10.43
C LEU A 397 6.04 -6.46 -9.54
N PRO A 398 5.26 -5.40 -9.85
CA PRO A 398 5.21 -4.20 -9.01
C PRO A 398 4.68 -4.45 -7.58
N ASN A 399 3.95 -5.56 -7.33
CA ASN A 399 3.54 -5.91 -5.97
C ASN A 399 4.72 -6.33 -5.07
N ALA A 400 5.86 -6.65 -5.65
CA ALA A 400 7.05 -7.07 -4.94
C ALA A 400 8.18 -6.03 -5.06
N LEU A 401 7.89 -4.87 -5.65
CA LEU A 401 8.83 -3.77 -5.78
C LEU A 401 8.45 -2.65 -4.82
N PRO A 402 9.27 -2.38 -3.79
CA PRO A 402 9.08 -1.22 -2.94
C PRO A 402 9.01 0.09 -3.73
N GLY A 403 8.16 1.03 -3.31
CA GLY A 403 7.98 2.31 -4.01
C GLY A 403 9.28 3.09 -4.23
N ILE A 404 10.18 3.05 -3.24
CA ILE A 404 11.49 3.70 -3.35
C ILE A 404 12.37 3.05 -4.43
N VAL A 405 12.28 1.73 -4.58
CA VAL A 405 13.02 0.99 -5.62
C VAL A 405 12.52 1.39 -7.01
N VAL A 406 11.19 1.50 -7.17
CA VAL A 406 10.59 2.00 -8.42
C VAL A 406 11.10 3.40 -8.74
N ALA A 407 11.15 4.29 -7.74
CA ALA A 407 11.64 5.66 -7.90
C ALA A 407 13.11 5.69 -8.37
N VAL A 408 13.98 4.93 -7.71
CA VAL A 408 15.39 4.80 -8.12
C VAL A 408 15.51 4.23 -9.54
N GLY A 409 14.74 3.19 -9.85
CA GLY A 409 14.72 2.58 -11.18
C GLY A 409 14.32 3.55 -12.29
N LEU A 410 13.35 4.43 -12.01
CA LEU A 410 12.93 5.47 -12.94
C LEU A 410 14.01 6.53 -13.15
N ILE A 411 14.74 6.95 -12.10
CA ILE A 411 15.89 7.85 -12.21
C ILE A 411 16.94 7.19 -13.11
N LEU A 412 17.31 5.95 -12.80
CA LEU A 412 18.34 5.23 -13.55
C LEU A 412 17.96 5.01 -15.02
N ALA A 413 16.69 4.71 -15.30
CA ALA A 413 16.22 4.44 -16.65
C ALA A 413 16.11 5.71 -17.51
N TRP A 414 15.62 6.79 -16.94
CA TRP A 414 15.23 7.97 -17.69
C TRP A 414 16.20 9.16 -17.55
N ASN A 415 17.12 9.15 -16.59
CA ASN A 415 18.17 10.15 -16.47
C ASN A 415 19.44 9.70 -17.21
N GLN A 416 19.31 9.44 -18.51
CA GLN A 416 20.41 8.94 -19.34
C GLN A 416 20.86 10.00 -20.36
N PRO A 417 22.18 10.29 -20.51
CA PRO A 417 22.69 11.34 -21.39
C PRO A 417 22.38 11.12 -22.88
N TRP A 418 22.16 9.87 -23.28
CA TRP A 418 21.89 9.48 -24.67
C TRP A 418 20.42 9.61 -25.07
N LEU A 419 19.50 9.89 -24.12
CA LEU A 419 18.09 10.09 -24.41
C LEU A 419 17.84 11.53 -24.88
N PRO A 420 17.38 11.75 -26.14
CA PRO A 420 17.12 13.09 -26.64
C PRO A 420 15.89 13.74 -26.00
N VAL A 421 14.92 12.92 -25.55
CA VAL A 421 13.73 13.34 -24.81
C VAL A 421 13.53 12.39 -23.64
N THR A 422 13.40 12.94 -22.45
CA THR A 422 13.25 12.16 -21.23
C THR A 422 12.10 12.66 -20.37
N PRO A 423 11.33 11.76 -19.73
CA PRO A 423 10.36 12.16 -18.71
C PRO A 423 11.02 12.63 -17.40
N TYR A 424 12.33 12.40 -17.23
CA TYR A 424 13.06 12.82 -16.03
C TYR A 424 12.95 14.33 -15.82
N ASN A 425 12.83 14.75 -14.55
CA ASN A 425 12.62 16.14 -14.15
C ASN A 425 11.36 16.80 -14.74
N THR A 426 10.33 16.00 -15.05
CA THR A 426 8.99 16.46 -15.47
C THR A 426 7.91 15.80 -14.62
N ALA A 427 6.68 16.33 -14.64
CA ALA A 427 5.53 15.69 -13.97
C ALA A 427 5.25 14.27 -14.49
N LEU A 428 5.72 13.93 -15.69
CA LEU A 428 5.51 12.63 -16.31
C LEU A 428 6.25 11.51 -15.55
N ILE A 429 7.41 11.79 -14.95
CA ILE A 429 8.13 10.75 -14.18
C ILE A 429 7.36 10.34 -12.91
N LEU A 430 6.68 11.31 -12.26
CA LEU A 430 5.78 11.02 -11.14
C LEU A 430 4.60 10.17 -11.58
N LEU A 431 4.00 10.50 -12.73
CA LEU A 431 2.92 9.70 -13.29
C LEU A 431 3.37 8.27 -13.59
N LEU A 432 4.55 8.08 -14.18
CA LEU A 432 5.14 6.75 -14.43
C LEU A 432 5.38 5.99 -13.12
N ALA A 433 5.87 6.66 -12.08
CA ALA A 433 6.06 6.06 -10.75
C ALA A 433 4.73 5.57 -10.15
N TYR A 434 3.71 6.43 -10.16
CA TYR A 434 2.39 6.06 -9.65
C TYR A 434 1.75 4.95 -10.49
N CYS A 435 1.91 5.00 -11.81
CA CYS A 435 1.44 3.94 -12.70
C CYS A 435 2.14 2.61 -12.39
N CYS A 436 3.45 2.59 -12.18
CA CYS A 436 4.17 1.37 -11.84
C CYS A 436 3.67 0.79 -10.51
N ILE A 437 3.69 1.58 -9.44
CA ILE A 437 3.36 1.12 -8.08
C ILE A 437 1.89 0.64 -7.99
N LEU A 438 0.97 1.33 -8.65
CA LEU A 438 -0.47 1.12 -8.47
C LEU A 438 -1.12 0.25 -9.55
N LEU A 439 -0.41 -0.09 -10.64
CA LEU A 439 -0.90 -0.93 -11.73
C LEU A 439 -1.49 -2.28 -11.29
N PRO A 440 -0.94 -2.99 -10.29
CA PRO A 440 -1.49 -4.28 -9.88
C PRO A 440 -2.95 -4.23 -9.42
N GLN A 441 -3.41 -3.09 -8.91
CA GLN A 441 -4.79 -2.94 -8.42
C GLN A 441 -5.82 -3.10 -9.56
N PRO A 442 -5.81 -2.25 -10.62
CA PRO A 442 -6.74 -2.41 -11.73
C PRO A 442 -6.59 -3.74 -12.47
N VAL A 443 -5.37 -4.28 -12.59
CA VAL A 443 -5.15 -5.61 -13.20
C VAL A 443 -5.91 -6.68 -12.44
N ARG A 444 -5.82 -6.73 -11.11
CA ARG A 444 -6.52 -7.73 -10.28
C ARG A 444 -8.03 -7.60 -10.37
N TYR A 445 -8.56 -6.37 -10.31
CA TYR A 445 -10.00 -6.13 -10.42
C TYR A 445 -10.53 -6.50 -11.80
N ALA A 446 -9.82 -6.11 -12.87
CA ALA A 446 -10.18 -6.47 -14.25
C ALA A 446 -10.09 -7.99 -14.48
N THR A 447 -9.02 -8.65 -13.99
CA THR A 447 -8.87 -10.11 -14.08
C THR A 447 -10.03 -10.83 -13.40
N ALA A 448 -10.38 -10.45 -12.18
CA ALA A 448 -11.51 -11.04 -11.46
C ALA A 448 -12.84 -10.83 -12.20
N ALA A 449 -13.05 -9.65 -12.78
CA ALA A 449 -14.23 -9.34 -13.57
C ALA A 449 -14.27 -10.14 -14.88
N PHE A 450 -13.13 -10.28 -15.61
CA PHE A 450 -13.08 -11.10 -16.82
C PHE A 450 -13.37 -12.59 -16.58
N HIS A 451 -13.01 -13.11 -15.42
CA HIS A 451 -13.38 -14.50 -15.05
C HIS A 451 -14.89 -14.69 -14.82
N GLN A 452 -15.62 -13.62 -14.52
CA GLN A 452 -17.08 -13.65 -14.36
C GLN A 452 -17.82 -13.48 -15.69
N VAL A 453 -17.17 -12.88 -16.71
CA VAL A 453 -17.73 -12.70 -18.05
C VAL A 453 -17.50 -13.95 -18.88
N GLY A 454 -18.60 -14.60 -19.28
CA GLY A 454 -18.55 -15.82 -20.11
C GLY A 454 -17.90 -15.59 -21.47
N ASP A 455 -17.13 -16.56 -21.96
CA ASP A 455 -16.41 -16.48 -23.24
C ASP A 455 -17.37 -16.40 -24.45
N ASN A 456 -18.63 -16.83 -24.28
CA ASN A 456 -19.67 -16.80 -25.32
C ASN A 456 -20.00 -15.39 -25.81
N LEU A 457 -19.87 -14.36 -24.97
CA LEU A 457 -20.18 -12.98 -25.35
C LEU A 457 -19.16 -12.42 -26.35
N GLU A 458 -17.88 -12.71 -26.14
CA GLU A 458 -16.84 -12.33 -27.11
C GLU A 458 -16.97 -13.14 -28.41
N ALA A 459 -17.24 -14.45 -28.30
CA ALA A 459 -17.49 -15.31 -29.45
C ALA A 459 -18.68 -14.81 -30.29
N ALA A 460 -19.79 -14.43 -29.66
CA ALA A 460 -20.95 -13.87 -30.34
C ALA A 460 -20.60 -12.58 -31.10
N ALA A 461 -19.87 -11.65 -30.45
CA ALA A 461 -19.43 -10.42 -31.11
C ALA A 461 -18.59 -10.72 -32.37
N ARG A 462 -17.70 -11.71 -32.30
CA ARG A 462 -16.89 -12.13 -33.45
C ARG A 462 -17.71 -12.76 -34.57
N VAL A 463 -18.75 -13.53 -34.27
CA VAL A 463 -19.68 -14.06 -35.27
C VAL A 463 -20.38 -12.96 -36.04
N PHE A 464 -20.70 -11.84 -35.38
CA PHE A 464 -21.24 -10.62 -36.02
C PHE A 464 -20.17 -9.74 -36.67
N GLY A 465 -18.95 -10.22 -36.87
CA GLY A 465 -17.87 -9.52 -37.59
C GLY A 465 -17.07 -8.53 -36.77
N ALA A 466 -17.24 -8.47 -35.45
CA ALA A 466 -16.45 -7.59 -34.62
C ALA A 466 -14.99 -8.06 -34.54
N GLY A 467 -14.05 -7.17 -34.87
CA GLY A 467 -12.63 -7.41 -34.60
C GLY A 467 -12.32 -7.45 -33.08
N PRO A 468 -11.17 -7.97 -32.67
CA PRO A 468 -10.82 -8.15 -31.24
C PRO A 468 -10.91 -6.85 -30.42
N MET A 469 -10.44 -5.71 -30.97
CA MET A 469 -10.48 -4.42 -30.29
C MET A 469 -11.91 -3.89 -30.16
N VAL A 470 -12.75 -4.09 -31.17
CA VAL A 470 -14.17 -3.70 -31.14
C VAL A 470 -14.94 -4.54 -30.12
N ALA A 471 -14.69 -5.85 -30.06
CA ALA A 471 -15.27 -6.74 -29.07
C ALA A 471 -14.83 -6.32 -27.65
N PHE A 472 -13.55 -5.99 -27.46
CA PHE A 472 -13.06 -5.48 -26.18
C PHE A 472 -13.78 -4.18 -25.80
N GLN A 473 -13.79 -3.16 -26.67
CA GLN A 473 -14.31 -1.83 -26.35
C GLN A 473 -15.83 -1.77 -26.18
N ARG A 474 -16.59 -2.51 -27.02
CA ARG A 474 -18.06 -2.42 -27.06
C ARG A 474 -18.78 -3.49 -26.23
N VAL A 475 -18.11 -4.61 -25.91
CA VAL A 475 -18.74 -5.71 -25.17
C VAL A 475 -18.07 -5.93 -23.83
N LEU A 476 -16.75 -6.20 -23.81
CA LEU A 476 -16.06 -6.61 -22.60
C LEU A 476 -15.82 -5.46 -21.62
N LEU A 477 -15.32 -4.33 -22.12
CA LEU A 477 -14.99 -3.17 -21.29
C LEU A 477 -16.23 -2.61 -20.55
N PRO A 478 -17.41 -2.43 -21.17
CA PRO A 478 -18.60 -1.97 -20.45
C PRO A 478 -19.03 -2.92 -19.33
N LEU A 479 -18.87 -4.23 -19.52
CA LEU A 479 -19.24 -5.25 -18.53
C LEU A 479 -18.33 -5.24 -17.31
N ILE A 480 -17.03 -4.98 -17.48
CA ILE A 480 -16.06 -4.92 -16.38
C ILE A 480 -15.96 -3.51 -15.77
N LEU A 481 -16.54 -2.51 -16.42
CA LEU A 481 -16.39 -1.09 -16.05
C LEU A 481 -16.72 -0.80 -14.59
N PRO A 482 -17.78 -1.35 -13.96
CA PRO A 482 -18.06 -1.10 -12.55
C PRO A 482 -16.92 -1.55 -11.62
N SER A 483 -16.36 -2.74 -11.86
CA SER A 483 -15.20 -3.26 -11.10
C SER A 483 -13.94 -2.42 -11.36
N LEU A 484 -13.75 -2.01 -12.62
CA LEU A 484 -12.62 -1.17 -13.02
C LEU A 484 -12.69 0.21 -12.36
N LEU A 485 -13.85 0.87 -12.36
CA LEU A 485 -14.07 2.16 -11.70
C LEU A 485 -13.81 2.07 -10.19
N ALA A 486 -14.23 0.99 -9.53
CA ALA A 486 -13.93 0.79 -8.12
C ALA A 486 -12.41 0.73 -7.86
N SER A 487 -11.66 0.04 -8.71
CA SER A 487 -10.20 0.00 -8.59
C SER A 487 -9.53 1.34 -8.93
N MET A 488 -10.04 2.07 -9.93
CA MET A 488 -9.55 3.40 -10.30
C MET A 488 -9.75 4.42 -9.17
N LEU A 489 -10.86 4.36 -8.45
CA LEU A 489 -11.08 5.18 -7.24
C LEU A 489 -10.09 4.85 -6.13
N LEU A 490 -9.76 3.56 -5.96
CA LEU A 490 -8.74 3.15 -5.01
C LEU A 490 -7.36 3.67 -5.42
N VAL A 491 -7.00 3.55 -6.71
CA VAL A 491 -5.75 4.12 -7.25
C VAL A 491 -5.70 5.63 -7.03
N PHE A 492 -6.77 6.35 -7.35
CA PHE A 492 -6.85 7.80 -7.11
C PHE A 492 -6.57 8.15 -5.64
N ALA A 493 -7.23 7.46 -4.71
CA ALA A 493 -7.07 7.73 -3.29
C ALA A 493 -5.65 7.47 -2.80
N VAL A 494 -4.96 6.43 -3.32
CA VAL A 494 -3.59 6.10 -2.93
C VAL A 494 -2.59 7.02 -3.64
N ALA A 495 -2.73 7.26 -4.94
CA ALA A 495 -1.84 8.12 -5.72
C ALA A 495 -1.81 9.58 -5.18
N THR A 496 -2.98 10.12 -4.80
CA THR A 496 -3.08 11.49 -4.28
C THR A 496 -2.24 11.72 -3.02
N ARG A 497 -1.96 10.67 -2.24
CA ARG A 497 -1.24 10.73 -0.96
C ARG A 497 0.10 9.98 -0.98
N GLU A 498 0.59 9.61 -2.17
CA GLU A 498 1.84 8.89 -2.31
C GLU A 498 3.01 9.81 -1.96
N LEU A 499 3.86 9.36 -1.03
CA LEU A 499 4.99 10.15 -0.51
C LEU A 499 6.32 9.70 -1.11
N VAL A 500 6.57 8.39 -1.13
CA VAL A 500 7.91 7.83 -1.34
C VAL A 500 8.47 8.16 -2.70
N ALA A 501 7.71 7.83 -3.77
CA ALA A 501 8.12 8.18 -5.12
C ALA A 501 8.13 9.71 -5.29
N SER A 502 7.18 10.42 -4.66
CA SER A 502 7.11 11.89 -4.76
C SER A 502 8.34 12.57 -4.19
N ILE A 503 8.88 12.15 -3.06
CA ILE A 503 10.10 12.74 -2.47
C ILE A 503 11.30 12.51 -3.39
N ILE A 504 11.42 11.31 -3.96
CA ILE A 504 12.61 10.88 -4.71
C ILE A 504 12.64 11.44 -6.14
N VAL A 505 11.48 11.46 -6.84
CA VAL A 505 11.47 11.79 -8.28
C VAL A 505 10.74 13.08 -8.64
N ALA A 506 10.19 13.82 -7.66
CA ALA A 506 9.50 15.06 -7.99
C ALA A 506 10.47 16.08 -8.61
N PRO A 507 10.09 16.70 -9.74
CA PRO A 507 10.87 17.77 -10.34
C PRO A 507 11.04 18.96 -9.40
N VAL A 508 12.13 19.69 -9.55
CA VAL A 508 12.36 20.91 -8.80
C VAL A 508 11.20 21.91 -9.04
N GLY A 509 10.63 22.43 -7.98
CA GLY A 509 9.50 23.37 -8.04
C GLY A 509 8.11 22.73 -8.17
N LEU A 510 8.01 21.41 -8.35
CA LEU A 510 6.74 20.69 -8.34
C LEU A 510 6.51 20.05 -6.96
N GLN A 511 5.42 20.40 -6.32
CA GLN A 511 5.04 19.85 -5.03
C GLN A 511 3.74 19.05 -5.16
N THR A 512 3.73 17.86 -4.55
CA THR A 512 2.51 17.09 -4.27
C THR A 512 2.03 17.39 -2.84
N ILE A 513 0.81 17.01 -2.51
CA ILE A 513 0.30 17.15 -1.13
C ILE A 513 1.26 16.50 -0.13
N SER A 514 1.75 15.29 -0.43
CA SER A 514 2.61 14.53 0.48
C SER A 514 3.96 15.22 0.70
N THR A 515 4.60 15.69 -0.37
CA THR A 515 5.86 16.44 -0.27
C THR A 515 5.67 17.82 0.37
N TYR A 516 4.50 18.46 0.19
CA TYR A 516 4.15 19.68 0.87
C TYR A 516 4.04 19.45 2.38
N ILE A 517 3.27 18.46 2.84
CA ILE A 517 3.11 18.13 4.26
C ILE A 517 4.47 17.83 4.88
N TRP A 518 5.29 16.99 4.21
CA TRP A 518 6.62 16.60 4.69
C TRP A 518 7.54 17.80 4.84
N ARG A 519 7.61 18.67 3.82
CA ARG A 519 8.42 19.89 3.84
C ARG A 519 7.98 20.88 4.91
N GLN A 520 6.66 21.10 5.09
CA GLN A 520 6.15 21.97 6.15
C GLN A 520 6.54 21.46 7.54
N PHE A 521 6.56 20.15 7.72
CA PHE A 521 7.01 19.53 8.96
C PHE A 521 8.52 19.76 9.18
N GLU A 522 9.36 19.52 8.17
CA GLU A 522 10.82 19.74 8.27
C GLU A 522 11.20 21.22 8.48
N GLN A 523 10.46 22.13 7.87
CA GLN A 523 10.70 23.58 8.00
C GLN A 523 10.13 24.19 9.30
N GLY A 524 9.44 23.39 10.13
CA GLY A 524 8.86 23.86 11.40
C GLY A 524 7.48 24.52 11.27
N SER A 525 6.92 24.67 10.06
CA SER A 525 5.54 25.16 9.84
C SER A 525 4.51 24.05 10.02
N VAL A 526 4.62 23.33 11.15
CA VAL A 526 3.90 22.07 11.39
C VAL A 526 2.38 22.25 11.35
N GLY A 527 1.85 23.37 11.87
CA GLY A 527 0.40 23.65 11.86
C GLY A 527 -0.18 23.65 10.45
N LEU A 528 0.52 24.26 9.50
CA LEU A 528 0.14 24.32 8.10
C LEU A 528 0.20 22.94 7.45
N GLY A 529 1.27 22.18 7.73
CA GLY A 529 1.39 20.78 7.27
C GLY A 529 0.28 19.88 7.81
N MET A 530 -0.09 20.02 9.10
CA MET A 530 -1.18 19.23 9.71
C MET A 530 -2.55 19.64 9.21
N ALA A 531 -2.80 20.90 8.91
CA ALA A 531 -4.04 21.33 8.26
C ALA A 531 -4.19 20.70 6.86
N MET A 532 -3.11 20.68 6.06
CA MET A 532 -3.10 19.98 4.76
C MET A 532 -3.26 18.47 4.93
N ALA A 533 -2.63 17.85 5.94
CA ALA A 533 -2.79 16.44 6.25
C ALA A 533 -4.25 16.09 6.60
N PHE A 534 -4.92 16.91 7.39
CA PHE A 534 -6.33 16.72 7.72
C PHE A 534 -7.22 16.83 6.48
N VAL A 535 -7.01 17.84 5.63
CA VAL A 535 -7.72 17.99 4.34
C VAL A 535 -7.47 16.78 3.44
N THR A 536 -6.24 16.28 3.40
CA THR A 536 -5.88 15.09 2.61
C THR A 536 -6.64 13.85 3.08
N ILE A 537 -6.70 13.60 4.39
CA ILE A 537 -7.44 12.46 4.96
C ILE A 537 -8.93 12.57 4.57
N LEU A 538 -9.52 13.75 4.67
CA LEU A 538 -10.91 13.95 4.29
C LEU A 538 -11.14 13.65 2.80
N ILE A 539 -10.33 14.20 1.91
CA ILE A 539 -10.47 14.01 0.45
C ILE A 539 -10.28 12.54 0.09
N THR A 540 -9.21 11.90 0.57
CA THR A 540 -8.87 10.53 0.18
C THR A 540 -9.79 9.47 0.80
N THR A 541 -10.52 9.82 1.87
CA THR A 541 -11.49 8.91 2.51
C THR A 541 -12.90 9.19 2.06
N LEU A 542 -13.35 10.44 2.08
CA LEU A 542 -14.75 10.78 1.80
C LEU A 542 -15.08 10.73 0.31
N LEU A 543 -14.19 11.22 -0.56
CA LEU A 543 -14.47 11.29 -1.98
C LEU A 543 -14.72 9.90 -2.60
N PRO A 544 -13.86 8.89 -2.39
CA PRO A 544 -14.12 7.54 -2.87
C PRO A 544 -15.42 6.94 -2.29
N LEU A 545 -15.71 7.16 -1.01
CA LEU A 545 -16.94 6.66 -0.39
C LEU A 545 -18.20 7.30 -1.00
N ILE A 546 -18.18 8.59 -1.24
CA ILE A 546 -19.29 9.31 -1.89
C ILE A 546 -19.50 8.75 -3.31
N VAL A 547 -18.44 8.65 -4.12
CA VAL A 547 -18.54 8.15 -5.49
C VAL A 547 -19.05 6.72 -5.52
N LEU A 548 -18.53 5.82 -4.67
CA LEU A 548 -19.01 4.44 -4.57
C LEU A 548 -20.46 4.35 -4.14
N SER A 549 -20.91 5.20 -3.21
CA SER A 549 -22.32 5.25 -2.78
C SER A 549 -23.26 5.67 -3.90
N LEU A 550 -22.82 6.61 -4.74
CA LEU A 550 -23.58 7.09 -5.90
C LEU A 550 -23.65 6.04 -7.01
N LEU A 551 -22.53 5.33 -7.26
CA LEU A 551 -22.49 4.23 -8.24
C LEU A 551 -23.32 3.02 -7.78
N GLY A 552 -23.26 2.66 -6.49
CA GLY A 552 -24.04 1.56 -5.91
C GLY A 552 -25.56 1.77 -6.01
N LYS A 553 -26.04 3.01 -5.85
CA LYS A 553 -27.46 3.34 -6.03
C LYS A 553 -27.93 3.18 -7.49
N ARG A 554 -27.06 3.41 -8.48
CA ARG A 554 -27.38 3.21 -9.90
C ARG A 554 -27.36 1.73 -10.32
N GLY A 555 -26.52 0.90 -9.69
CA GLY A 555 -26.46 -0.55 -9.95
C GLY A 555 -27.65 -1.35 -9.41
N SER A 556 -28.45 -0.78 -8.49
CA SER A 556 -29.70 -1.38 -8.03
C SER A 556 -30.92 -1.06 -8.91
N LEU A 557 -30.73 -0.28 -9.99
CA LEU A 557 -31.76 0.08 -10.97
C LEU A 557 -31.54 -0.58 -12.34
N LEU A 558 -30.52 -1.45 -12.49
CA LEU A 558 -30.27 -2.34 -13.62
C LEU A 558 -30.24 -3.81 -13.12
#